data_0884ac8cb46a58fbd64a2418f824f3f0
#
_entry.id   0884ac8cb46a58fbd64a2418f824f3f0
#
_cell.length_a   1.000
_cell.length_b   1.000
_cell.length_c   1.000
_cell.angle_alpha   90.00
_cell.angle_beta   90.00
_cell.angle_gamma   90.00
#
_symmetry.space_group_name_H-M   'P 1'
#
loop_
_entity.id
_entity.type
_entity.pdbx_description
1 polymer ?
#
loop_
_entity_poly.entity_id
_entity_poly.type
_entity_poly.pdbx_seq_one_letter_code
_entity_poly.pdbx_strand_id
1 'polypeptide(L)'
;MLPLGEKPLLEHLIEWLRRNKVDEIILCVSYLRKTIEDYFEDGARFKVKIEYAVADKPLATAGQLKTAESLVDDTFVCVYGDSVFNFDLKKMIAQHKAKKSFVTMSLHQYKTNLKYGVIDTNKSGRVTAWNEKPEIQANINIGCYVMEPGIFSYIPQGKPYGMDDVIKKALIRKKDIGSFIIKNGFIDIGDKVSYKKAYQEFREKLGKI
;
A
#
# COMPACT_ATOMS: atom_id res chain seq x y z
N MET A 1 1.63 -16.38 4.31
CA MET A 1 0.28 -16.80 3.84
C MET A 1 -0.71 -16.66 4.98
N LEU A 2 -1.03 -15.40 5.33
CA LEU A 2 -1.95 -15.07 6.42
C LEU A 2 -3.40 -15.35 5.93
N PRO A 3 -4.21 -16.18 6.61
CA PRO A 3 -5.57 -16.47 6.17
C PRO A 3 -6.52 -15.29 6.46
N LEU A 4 -7.42 -14.99 5.52
CA LEU A 4 -8.54 -14.06 5.72
C LEU A 4 -9.82 -14.73 5.21
N GLY A 5 -10.64 -15.26 6.12
CA GLY A 5 -11.71 -16.21 5.76
C GLY A 5 -11.11 -17.54 5.29
N GLU A 6 -11.59 -18.03 4.16
CA GLU A 6 -11.17 -19.34 3.58
C GLU A 6 -9.94 -19.23 2.66
N LYS A 7 -9.42 -18.03 2.41
CA LYS A 7 -8.33 -17.77 1.46
C LYS A 7 -7.19 -17.02 2.13
N PRO A 8 -5.97 -17.10 1.57
CA PRO A 8 -4.89 -16.20 1.97
C PRO A 8 -5.21 -14.74 1.62
N LEU A 9 -4.75 -13.83 2.48
CA LEU A 9 -4.85 -12.38 2.24
C LEU A 9 -4.36 -11.97 0.85
N LEU A 10 -3.23 -12.52 0.41
CA LEU A 10 -2.64 -12.22 -0.89
C LEU A 10 -3.53 -12.65 -2.06
N GLU A 11 -4.35 -13.69 -1.90
CA GLU A 11 -5.33 -14.09 -2.93
C GLU A 11 -6.43 -13.03 -3.09
N HIS A 12 -6.94 -12.47 -1.99
CA HIS A 12 -7.92 -11.37 -2.07
C HIS A 12 -7.34 -10.14 -2.79
N LEU A 13 -6.05 -9.86 -2.57
CA LEU A 13 -5.36 -8.77 -3.25
C LEU A 13 -5.23 -9.03 -4.76
N ILE A 14 -4.83 -10.23 -5.16
CA ILE A 14 -4.73 -10.65 -6.57
C ILE A 14 -6.11 -10.58 -7.25
N GLU A 15 -7.16 -11.06 -6.58
CA GLU A 15 -8.52 -10.96 -7.11
C GLU A 15 -8.98 -9.50 -7.28
N TRP A 16 -8.62 -8.62 -6.35
CA TRP A 16 -8.92 -7.19 -6.47
C TRP A 16 -8.16 -6.55 -7.65
N LEU A 17 -6.87 -6.85 -7.81
CA LEU A 17 -6.07 -6.40 -8.97
C LEU A 17 -6.71 -6.86 -10.28
N ARG A 18 -7.04 -8.15 -10.41
CA ARG A 18 -7.70 -8.72 -11.59
C ARG A 18 -9.04 -8.04 -11.90
N ARG A 19 -9.89 -7.79 -10.90
CA ARG A 19 -11.15 -7.04 -11.08
C ARG A 19 -10.92 -5.63 -11.63
N ASN A 20 -9.78 -5.04 -11.32
CA ASN A 20 -9.35 -3.74 -11.83
C ASN A 20 -8.57 -3.83 -13.16
N LYS A 21 -8.54 -5.01 -13.82
CA LYS A 21 -7.87 -5.23 -15.10
C LYS A 21 -6.33 -5.15 -15.03
N VAL A 22 -5.78 -5.52 -13.88
CA VAL A 22 -4.36 -5.79 -13.70
C VAL A 22 -4.21 -7.31 -13.69
N ASP A 23 -3.62 -7.87 -14.73
CA ASP A 23 -3.51 -9.31 -14.99
C ASP A 23 -2.07 -9.81 -15.14
N GLU A 24 -1.09 -8.91 -15.21
CA GLU A 24 0.33 -9.21 -15.05
C GLU A 24 0.81 -8.74 -13.68
N ILE A 25 1.29 -9.66 -12.85
CA ILE A 25 1.63 -9.42 -11.45
C ILE A 25 3.04 -9.91 -11.15
N ILE A 26 3.84 -9.07 -10.51
CA ILE A 26 5.16 -9.45 -10.01
C ILE A 26 5.08 -9.54 -8.49
N LEU A 27 5.27 -10.74 -7.95
CA LEU A 27 5.37 -10.95 -6.52
C LEU A 27 6.82 -10.78 -6.06
N CYS A 28 7.10 -9.69 -5.37
CA CYS A 28 8.40 -9.44 -4.76
C CYS A 28 8.51 -10.23 -3.45
N VAL A 29 9.23 -11.35 -3.46
CA VAL A 29 9.30 -12.32 -2.35
C VAL A 29 10.69 -12.47 -1.76
N SER A 30 10.75 -12.87 -0.50
CA SER A 30 11.99 -13.16 0.22
C SER A 30 11.77 -14.33 1.20
N TYR A 31 11.48 -14.04 2.47
CA TYR A 31 11.13 -15.06 3.46
C TYR A 31 9.84 -15.80 3.09
N LEU A 32 9.81 -17.13 3.28
CA LEU A 32 8.68 -18.00 2.91
C LEU A 32 8.30 -18.00 1.41
N ARG A 33 9.22 -17.59 0.52
CA ARG A 33 8.96 -17.51 -0.90
C ARG A 33 8.38 -18.81 -1.46
N LYS A 34 8.96 -19.96 -1.08
CA LYS A 34 8.51 -21.26 -1.60
C LYS A 34 7.03 -21.54 -1.31
N THR A 35 6.54 -21.19 -0.13
CA THR A 35 5.11 -21.32 0.23
C THR A 35 4.23 -20.45 -0.64
N ILE A 36 4.71 -19.29 -1.06
CA ILE A 36 3.98 -18.37 -1.96
C ILE A 36 4.03 -18.90 -3.39
N GLU A 37 5.21 -19.30 -3.86
CA GLU A 37 5.43 -19.91 -5.18
C GLU A 37 4.59 -21.17 -5.37
N ASP A 38 4.61 -22.10 -4.38
CA ASP A 38 3.84 -23.35 -4.41
C ASP A 38 2.32 -23.12 -4.42
N TYR A 39 1.84 -21.99 -3.84
CA TYR A 39 0.42 -21.69 -3.79
C TYR A 39 -0.08 -20.95 -5.06
N PHE A 40 0.66 -19.99 -5.54
CA PHE A 40 0.22 -19.14 -6.65
C PHE A 40 0.71 -19.62 -8.02
N GLU A 41 1.77 -20.43 -8.05
CA GLU A 41 2.38 -20.95 -9.29
C GLU A 41 2.60 -19.84 -10.31
N ASP A 42 2.20 -20.03 -11.56
CA ASP A 42 2.25 -19.03 -12.63
C ASP A 42 1.03 -18.08 -12.67
N GLY A 43 0.08 -18.25 -11.72
CA GLY A 43 -1.12 -17.44 -11.64
C GLY A 43 -2.30 -17.87 -12.52
N ALA A 44 -2.15 -18.88 -13.37
CA ALA A 44 -3.18 -19.32 -14.32
C ALA A 44 -4.50 -19.68 -13.62
N ARG A 45 -4.44 -20.34 -12.44
CA ARG A 45 -5.62 -20.66 -11.61
C ARG A 45 -6.42 -19.42 -11.20
N PHE A 46 -5.76 -18.28 -11.05
CA PHE A 46 -6.35 -17.00 -10.67
C PHE A 46 -6.69 -16.11 -11.88
N LYS A 47 -6.43 -16.61 -13.10
CA LYS A 47 -6.62 -15.88 -14.37
C LYS A 47 -5.78 -14.61 -14.45
N VAL A 48 -4.54 -14.68 -13.99
CA VAL A 48 -3.49 -13.67 -14.05
C VAL A 48 -2.19 -14.37 -14.44
N LYS A 49 -1.19 -13.60 -14.90
CA LYS A 49 0.19 -14.06 -15.05
C LYS A 49 0.99 -13.59 -13.85
N ILE A 50 1.68 -14.50 -13.17
CA ILE A 50 2.52 -14.19 -12.01
C ILE A 50 3.98 -14.47 -12.34
N GLU A 51 4.83 -13.48 -12.09
CA GLU A 51 6.27 -13.59 -12.07
C GLU A 51 6.80 -13.31 -10.64
N TYR A 52 7.99 -13.79 -10.33
CA TYR A 52 8.57 -13.66 -8.99
C TYR A 52 9.88 -12.89 -9.05
N ALA A 53 9.95 -11.81 -8.30
CA ALA A 53 11.19 -11.09 -8.04
C ALA A 53 11.71 -11.46 -6.65
N VAL A 54 12.85 -12.15 -6.60
CA VAL A 54 13.36 -12.80 -5.38
C VAL A 54 14.49 -11.99 -4.76
N ALA A 55 14.38 -11.76 -3.44
CA ALA A 55 15.49 -11.27 -2.62
C ALA A 55 15.95 -12.36 -1.64
N ASP A 56 17.26 -12.53 -1.50
CA ASP A 56 17.86 -13.53 -0.57
C ASP A 56 17.69 -13.13 0.90
N LYS A 57 17.39 -11.85 1.16
CA LYS A 57 17.19 -11.29 2.50
C LYS A 57 16.12 -10.20 2.46
N PRO A 58 15.48 -9.87 3.60
CA PRO A 58 14.56 -8.75 3.68
C PRO A 58 15.24 -7.41 3.32
N LEU A 59 14.65 -6.66 2.39
CA LEU A 59 15.20 -5.38 1.88
C LEU A 59 14.30 -4.18 2.21
N ALA A 60 13.34 -4.31 3.13
CA ALA A 60 12.27 -3.35 3.37
C ALA A 60 11.43 -3.09 2.11
N THR A 61 10.46 -2.18 2.14
CA THR A 61 9.42 -2.06 1.10
C THR A 61 9.97 -1.66 -0.27
N ALA A 62 10.76 -0.61 -0.36
CA ALA A 62 11.30 -0.18 -1.64
C ALA A 62 12.49 -1.02 -2.12
N GLY A 63 13.36 -1.47 -1.19
CA GLY A 63 14.44 -2.37 -1.55
C GLY A 63 13.92 -3.71 -2.11
N GLN A 64 12.79 -4.20 -1.60
CA GLN A 64 12.09 -5.37 -2.14
C GLN A 64 11.54 -5.07 -3.54
N LEU A 65 10.90 -3.91 -3.73
CA LEU A 65 10.44 -3.46 -5.05
C LEU A 65 11.59 -3.38 -6.08
N LYS A 66 12.77 -2.96 -5.66
CA LYS A 66 13.97 -2.86 -6.54
C LYS A 66 14.33 -4.18 -7.21
N THR A 67 14.00 -5.33 -6.63
CA THR A 67 14.28 -6.63 -7.24
C THR A 67 13.46 -6.89 -8.51
N ALA A 68 12.35 -6.16 -8.70
CA ALA A 68 11.49 -6.26 -9.88
C ALA A 68 11.90 -5.31 -11.02
N GLU A 69 12.95 -4.50 -10.88
CA GLU A 69 13.31 -3.44 -11.84
C GLU A 69 13.43 -3.94 -13.28
N SER A 70 14.03 -5.10 -13.50
CA SER A 70 14.21 -5.68 -14.84
C SER A 70 12.95 -6.29 -15.45
N LEU A 71 11.87 -6.39 -14.69
CA LEU A 71 10.58 -6.95 -15.09
C LEU A 71 9.52 -5.85 -15.33
N VAL A 72 9.89 -4.57 -15.15
CA VAL A 72 8.97 -3.43 -15.24
C VAL A 72 9.49 -2.42 -16.26
N ASP A 73 8.75 -2.22 -17.34
CA ASP A 73 9.11 -1.34 -18.45
C ASP A 73 8.12 -0.18 -18.69
N ASP A 74 6.93 -0.20 -18.07
CA ASP A 74 5.88 0.82 -18.22
C ASP A 74 5.33 1.24 -16.84
N THR A 75 4.41 2.21 -16.82
CA THR A 75 3.65 2.61 -15.64
C THR A 75 3.07 1.40 -14.92
N PHE A 76 3.32 1.27 -13.64
CA PHE A 76 2.91 0.11 -12.86
C PHE A 76 2.21 0.46 -11.55
N VAL A 77 1.51 -0.52 -11.00
CA VAL A 77 0.88 -0.43 -9.67
C VAL A 77 1.74 -1.18 -8.67
N CYS A 78 2.13 -0.52 -7.59
CA CYS A 78 2.81 -1.14 -6.45
C CYS A 78 1.86 -1.19 -5.26
N VAL A 79 1.66 -2.38 -4.68
CA VAL A 79 0.81 -2.57 -3.49
C VAL A 79 1.51 -3.37 -2.41
N TYR A 80 1.22 -3.06 -1.15
CA TYR A 80 1.69 -3.86 -0.03
C TYR A 80 0.83 -5.10 0.13
N GLY A 81 1.47 -6.24 0.38
CA GLY A 81 0.81 -7.54 0.47
C GLY A 81 0.08 -7.81 1.79
N ASP A 82 0.04 -6.86 2.71
CA ASP A 82 -0.55 -6.94 4.05
C ASP A 82 -1.83 -6.10 4.20
N SER A 83 -2.39 -5.65 3.10
CA SER A 83 -3.57 -4.78 3.07
C SER A 83 -4.66 -5.33 2.14
N VAL A 84 -5.93 -5.05 2.48
CA VAL A 84 -7.08 -5.33 1.61
C VAL A 84 -7.63 -4.04 1.06
N PHE A 85 -7.85 -4.02 -0.26
CA PHE A 85 -8.38 -2.87 -0.97
C PHE A 85 -9.73 -3.21 -1.63
N ASN A 86 -10.64 -2.23 -1.62
CA ASN A 86 -11.91 -2.30 -2.33
C ASN A 86 -12.29 -0.92 -2.88
N PHE A 87 -11.38 -0.30 -3.65
CA PHE A 87 -11.64 0.95 -4.36
C PHE A 87 -11.38 0.78 -5.86
N ASP A 88 -11.82 1.74 -6.65
CA ASP A 88 -11.67 1.75 -8.11
C ASP A 88 -10.24 2.17 -8.49
N LEU A 89 -9.37 1.18 -8.64
CA LEU A 89 -7.96 1.38 -9.04
C LEU A 89 -7.85 1.98 -10.46
N LYS A 90 -8.80 1.69 -11.36
CA LYS A 90 -8.79 2.26 -12.72
C LYS A 90 -8.89 3.78 -12.70
N LYS A 91 -9.70 4.35 -11.77
CA LYS A 91 -9.76 5.81 -11.60
C LYS A 91 -8.45 6.40 -11.11
N MET A 92 -7.74 5.70 -10.21
CA MET A 92 -6.42 6.13 -9.76
C MET A 92 -5.40 6.11 -10.89
N ILE A 93 -5.37 5.05 -11.71
CA ILE A 93 -4.50 4.94 -12.88
C ILE A 93 -4.84 6.02 -13.92
N ALA A 94 -6.11 6.23 -14.20
CA ALA A 94 -6.56 7.28 -15.13
C ALA A 94 -6.14 8.69 -14.66
N GLN A 95 -6.28 8.98 -13.35
CA GLN A 95 -5.82 10.24 -12.77
C GLN A 95 -4.31 10.40 -12.88
N HIS A 96 -3.54 9.34 -12.61
CA HIS A 96 -2.08 9.33 -12.73
C HIS A 96 -1.64 9.71 -14.15
N LYS A 97 -2.19 9.03 -15.15
CA LYS A 97 -1.90 9.27 -16.58
C LYS A 97 -2.33 10.67 -17.03
N ALA A 98 -3.52 11.13 -16.62
CA ALA A 98 -4.03 12.45 -16.98
C ALA A 98 -3.16 13.60 -16.42
N LYS A 99 -2.65 13.44 -15.20
CA LYS A 99 -1.76 14.40 -14.55
C LYS A 99 -0.30 14.24 -14.94
N LYS A 100 0.07 13.17 -15.62
CA LYS A 100 1.46 12.80 -15.93
C LYS A 100 2.35 12.77 -14.68
N SER A 101 1.80 12.30 -13.57
CA SER A 101 2.50 12.26 -12.29
C SER A 101 3.63 11.24 -12.32
N PHE A 102 4.72 11.51 -11.62
CA PHE A 102 5.81 10.54 -11.46
C PHE A 102 5.42 9.40 -10.51
N VAL A 103 4.67 9.74 -9.45
CA VAL A 103 4.03 8.80 -8.53
C VAL A 103 2.65 9.33 -8.18
N THR A 104 1.64 8.48 -8.10
CA THR A 104 0.36 8.78 -7.45
C THR A 104 0.21 7.85 -6.25
N MET A 105 0.04 8.43 -5.06
CA MET A 105 -0.13 7.70 -3.80
C MET A 105 -1.60 7.60 -3.45
N SER A 106 -2.07 6.42 -3.04
CA SER A 106 -3.37 6.29 -2.41
C SER A 106 -3.31 6.76 -0.96
N LEU A 107 -4.25 7.59 -0.57
CA LEU A 107 -4.36 8.14 0.77
C LEU A 107 -5.73 7.83 1.36
N HIS A 108 -5.77 7.43 2.62
CA HIS A 108 -7.01 7.34 3.38
C HIS A 108 -7.13 8.51 4.34
N GLN A 109 -8.32 9.13 4.39
CA GLN A 109 -8.59 10.20 5.33
C GLN A 109 -8.90 9.61 6.70
N TYR A 110 -7.87 9.59 7.54
CA TYR A 110 -7.96 9.09 8.92
C TYR A 110 -8.50 10.16 9.84
N LYS A 111 -9.46 9.80 10.69
CA LYS A 111 -10.05 10.66 11.71
C LYS A 111 -9.99 9.97 13.05
N THR A 112 -9.57 10.67 14.07
CA THR A 112 -9.56 10.17 15.44
C THR A 112 -9.81 11.30 16.43
N ASN A 113 -10.55 11.02 17.50
CA ASN A 113 -10.74 11.95 18.58
C ASN A 113 -9.65 11.74 19.64
N LEU A 114 -8.95 12.80 20.01
CA LEU A 114 -8.09 12.75 21.19
C LEU A 114 -8.95 12.62 22.45
N LYS A 115 -8.45 11.82 23.39
CA LYS A 115 -9.15 11.63 24.69
C LYS A 115 -8.92 12.78 25.68
N TYR A 116 -8.00 13.69 25.34
CA TYR A 116 -7.50 14.77 26.20
C TYR A 116 -7.65 16.11 25.49
N GLY A 117 -7.70 17.19 26.29
CA GLY A 117 -7.58 18.56 25.79
C GLY A 117 -6.19 18.81 25.19
N VAL A 118 -6.14 19.47 24.04
CA VAL A 118 -4.91 19.96 23.42
C VAL A 118 -4.69 21.41 23.83
N ILE A 119 -3.49 21.70 24.33
CA ILE A 119 -3.15 22.99 24.88
C ILE A 119 -2.06 23.63 24.01
N ASP A 120 -2.32 24.81 23.49
CA ASP A 120 -1.29 25.62 22.82
C ASP A 120 -0.58 26.51 23.82
N THR A 121 0.73 26.63 23.67
CA THR A 121 1.56 27.52 24.49
C THR A 121 2.41 28.42 23.59
N ASN A 122 2.68 29.65 24.03
CA ASN A 122 3.62 30.53 23.37
C ASN A 122 5.07 30.20 23.77
N LYS A 123 6.04 30.91 23.13
CA LYS A 123 7.48 30.71 23.40
C LYS A 123 7.89 30.99 24.88
N SER A 124 7.09 31.74 25.65
CA SER A 124 7.31 32.00 27.07
C SER A 124 6.62 31.02 28.02
N GLY A 125 6.01 29.94 27.45
CA GLY A 125 5.36 28.89 28.23
C GLY A 125 3.96 29.24 28.73
N ARG A 126 3.36 30.35 28.28
CA ARG A 126 1.98 30.71 28.65
C ARG A 126 0.98 30.02 27.76
N VAL A 127 -0.10 29.51 28.35
CA VAL A 127 -1.22 28.91 27.65
C VAL A 127 -1.91 29.97 26.79
N THR A 128 -2.16 29.66 25.52
CA THR A 128 -2.78 30.54 24.52
C THR A 128 -4.09 30.00 23.98
N ALA A 129 -4.29 28.67 23.99
CA ALA A 129 -5.54 28.06 23.59
C ALA A 129 -5.77 26.73 24.30
N TRP A 130 -7.04 26.32 24.40
CA TRP A 130 -7.49 25.04 24.89
C TRP A 130 -8.53 24.47 23.93
N ASN A 131 -8.28 23.27 23.40
CA ASN A 131 -9.22 22.55 22.54
C ASN A 131 -9.53 21.19 23.18
N GLU A 132 -10.73 21.05 23.74
CA GLU A 132 -11.13 19.84 24.48
C GLU A 132 -11.49 18.71 23.51
N LYS A 133 -10.79 17.57 23.62
CA LYS A 133 -11.02 16.34 22.86
C LYS A 133 -11.17 16.55 21.35
N PRO A 134 -10.25 17.25 20.69
CA PRO A 134 -10.40 17.61 19.28
C PRO A 134 -10.39 16.38 18.37
N GLU A 135 -11.12 16.44 17.27
CA GLU A 135 -10.94 15.53 16.15
C GLU A 135 -9.67 15.88 15.40
N ILE A 136 -8.77 14.92 15.28
CA ILE A 136 -7.59 15.01 14.40
C ILE A 136 -7.92 14.35 13.07
N GLN A 137 -7.65 15.04 11.98
CA GLN A 137 -7.76 14.52 10.62
C GLN A 137 -6.39 14.52 9.97
N ALA A 138 -6.02 13.40 9.35
CA ALA A 138 -4.78 13.26 8.59
C ALA A 138 -5.00 12.38 7.36
N ASN A 139 -4.30 12.71 6.28
CA ASN A 139 -4.20 11.80 5.13
C ASN A 139 -3.08 10.81 5.40
N ILE A 140 -3.41 9.53 5.53
CA ILE A 140 -2.44 8.46 5.76
C ILE A 140 -2.19 7.69 4.47
N ASN A 141 -0.93 7.30 4.25
CA ASN A 141 -0.54 6.40 3.16
C ASN A 141 -1.04 4.99 3.45
N ILE A 142 -1.65 4.35 2.46
CA ILE A 142 -2.24 3.01 2.61
C ILE A 142 -1.53 1.94 1.75
N GLY A 143 -0.33 2.23 1.25
CA GLY A 143 0.51 1.24 0.60
C GLY A 143 0.07 0.82 -0.80
N CYS A 144 -0.69 1.65 -1.52
CA CYS A 144 -0.99 1.44 -2.93
C CYS A 144 -0.56 2.67 -3.75
N TYR A 145 0.19 2.43 -4.82
CA TYR A 145 0.82 3.47 -5.63
C TYR A 145 0.67 3.16 -7.12
N VAL A 146 0.55 4.19 -7.95
CA VAL A 146 0.82 4.12 -9.38
C VAL A 146 2.13 4.87 -9.63
N MET A 147 3.08 4.24 -10.30
CA MET A 147 4.46 4.72 -10.43
C MET A 147 4.98 4.62 -11.85
N GLU A 148 5.83 5.56 -12.23
CA GLU A 148 6.65 5.48 -13.43
C GLU A 148 7.94 4.68 -13.17
N PRO A 149 8.47 3.90 -14.15
CA PRO A 149 9.68 3.08 -13.97
C PRO A 149 10.91 3.86 -13.50
N GLY A 150 10.99 5.15 -13.79
CA GLY A 150 12.04 6.04 -13.30
C GLY A 150 12.20 6.07 -11.77
N ILE A 151 11.21 5.55 -11.01
CA ILE A 151 11.28 5.44 -9.54
C ILE A 151 12.42 4.52 -9.08
N PHE A 152 12.76 3.49 -9.85
CA PHE A 152 13.84 2.55 -9.51
C PHE A 152 15.20 3.23 -9.35
N SER A 153 15.46 4.35 -10.05
CA SER A 153 16.69 5.14 -9.91
C SER A 153 16.87 5.80 -8.54
N TYR A 154 15.81 5.85 -7.74
CA TYR A 154 15.80 6.41 -6.38
C TYR A 154 16.12 5.36 -5.31
N ILE A 155 16.09 4.08 -5.66
CA ILE A 155 16.24 2.94 -4.76
C ILE A 155 17.65 2.36 -4.91
N PRO A 156 18.45 2.28 -3.83
CA PRO A 156 19.77 1.66 -3.89
C PRO A 156 19.66 0.14 -4.08
N GLN A 157 20.55 -0.43 -4.90
CA GLN A 157 20.58 -1.86 -5.17
C GLN A 157 21.02 -2.66 -3.93
N GLY A 158 20.32 -3.77 -3.63
CA GLY A 158 20.71 -4.78 -2.64
C GLY A 158 20.76 -4.31 -1.18
N LYS A 159 20.18 -3.17 -0.86
CA LYS A 159 20.14 -2.59 0.50
C LYS A 159 18.71 -2.46 1.00
N PRO A 160 18.46 -2.65 2.32
CA PRO A 160 17.19 -2.29 2.92
C PRO A 160 16.88 -0.81 2.69
N TYR A 161 15.71 -0.51 2.13
CA TYR A 161 15.28 0.85 1.83
C TYR A 161 13.77 0.99 1.92
N GLY A 162 13.29 2.02 2.63
CA GLY A 162 11.87 2.28 2.83
C GLY A 162 11.22 3.00 1.65
N MET A 163 9.95 2.79 1.42
CA MET A 163 9.18 3.54 0.41
C MET A 163 9.07 5.02 0.79
N ASP A 164 8.99 5.34 2.09
CA ASP A 164 8.97 6.71 2.59
C ASP A 164 10.26 7.46 2.22
N ASP A 165 11.43 6.80 2.28
CA ASP A 165 12.71 7.41 1.86
C ASP A 165 12.75 7.68 0.36
N VAL A 166 12.18 6.78 -0.45
CA VAL A 166 12.06 6.99 -1.91
C VAL A 166 11.20 8.21 -2.20
N ILE A 167 10.03 8.29 -1.57
CA ILE A 167 9.10 9.42 -1.77
C ILE A 167 9.72 10.74 -1.29
N LYS A 168 10.33 10.77 -0.11
CA LYS A 168 11.06 11.96 0.39
C LYS A 168 12.14 12.43 -0.60
N LYS A 169 12.94 11.49 -1.11
CA LYS A 169 14.00 11.79 -2.08
C LYS A 169 13.43 12.31 -3.41
N ALA A 170 12.31 11.75 -3.88
CA ALA A 170 11.64 12.22 -5.08
C ALA A 170 11.06 13.64 -4.89
N LEU A 171 10.46 13.94 -3.72
CA LEU A 171 9.99 15.28 -3.36
C LEU A 171 11.14 16.32 -3.32
N ILE A 172 12.28 15.98 -2.70
CA ILE A 172 13.48 16.85 -2.69
C ILE A 172 13.94 17.15 -4.12
N ARG A 173 13.83 16.17 -5.03
CA ARG A 173 14.16 16.34 -6.45
C ARG A 173 13.03 16.96 -7.28
N LYS A 174 12.01 17.50 -6.64
CA LYS A 174 10.85 18.21 -7.25
C LYS A 174 10.11 17.33 -8.29
N LYS A 175 10.05 16.02 -8.08
CA LYS A 175 9.21 15.14 -8.91
C LYS A 175 7.75 15.37 -8.58
N ASP A 176 6.89 15.24 -9.60
CA ASP A 176 5.44 15.36 -9.41
C ASP A 176 4.88 14.13 -8.69
N ILE A 177 4.44 14.32 -7.46
CA ILE A 177 3.84 13.28 -6.64
C ILE A 177 2.40 13.66 -6.36
N GLY A 178 1.48 12.97 -7.02
CA GLY A 178 0.05 13.13 -6.86
C GLY A 178 -0.52 12.30 -5.72
N SER A 179 -1.74 12.62 -5.31
CA SER A 179 -2.51 11.85 -4.34
C SER A 179 -3.87 11.45 -4.90
N PHE A 180 -4.34 10.26 -4.51
CA PHE A 180 -5.68 9.76 -4.77
C PHE A 180 -6.35 9.43 -3.43
N ILE A 181 -7.36 10.22 -3.04
CA ILE A 181 -8.01 10.09 -1.73
C ILE A 181 -9.10 9.04 -1.79
N ILE A 182 -9.02 8.07 -0.87
CA ILE A 182 -9.97 6.98 -0.70
C ILE A 182 -10.77 7.23 0.58
N LYS A 183 -12.08 7.30 0.45
CA LYS A 183 -12.97 7.49 1.60
C LYS A 183 -13.26 6.19 2.34
N ASN A 184 -13.44 5.10 1.60
CA ASN A 184 -13.77 3.76 2.12
C ASN A 184 -13.05 2.69 1.29
N GLY A 185 -12.96 1.45 1.84
CA GLY A 185 -12.42 0.32 1.06
C GLY A 185 -10.94 0.05 1.27
N PHE A 186 -10.44 0.34 2.47
CA PHE A 186 -9.12 -0.04 2.93
C PHE A 186 -9.21 -0.69 4.31
N ILE A 187 -8.52 -1.80 4.48
CA ILE A 187 -8.35 -2.48 5.77
C ILE A 187 -6.86 -2.81 5.90
N ASP A 188 -6.22 -2.22 6.89
CA ASP A 188 -4.87 -2.56 7.30
C ASP A 188 -4.86 -3.81 8.17
N ILE A 189 -3.94 -4.74 7.88
CA ILE A 189 -3.78 -6.00 8.61
C ILE A 189 -2.34 -6.13 9.16
N GLY A 190 -1.62 -5.04 9.24
CA GLY A 190 -0.21 -5.02 9.64
C GLY A 190 0.07 -5.42 11.09
N ASP A 191 -0.95 -5.50 11.96
CA ASP A 191 -0.82 -5.96 13.34
C ASP A 191 -1.92 -6.95 13.76
N LYS A 192 -1.70 -7.63 14.92
CA LYS A 192 -2.64 -8.65 15.43
C LYS A 192 -4.03 -8.10 15.78
N VAL A 193 -4.15 -6.83 16.17
CA VAL A 193 -5.42 -6.20 16.55
C VAL A 193 -6.20 -5.87 15.29
N SER A 194 -5.55 -5.23 14.33
CA SER A 194 -6.10 -4.90 13.01
C SER A 194 -6.53 -6.16 12.27
N TYR A 195 -5.72 -7.23 12.33
CA TYR A 195 -6.08 -8.53 11.75
C TYR A 195 -7.36 -9.13 12.36
N LYS A 196 -7.48 -9.16 13.70
CA LYS A 196 -8.69 -9.69 14.36
C LYS A 196 -9.94 -8.90 13.96
N LYS A 197 -9.84 -7.57 13.90
CA LYS A 197 -10.92 -6.68 13.46
C LYS A 197 -11.30 -6.95 12.01
N ALA A 198 -10.32 -7.00 11.11
CA ALA A 198 -10.52 -7.31 9.70
C ALA A 198 -11.19 -8.68 9.50
N TYR A 199 -10.77 -9.69 10.25
CA TYR A 199 -11.33 -11.04 10.18
C TYR A 199 -12.81 -11.07 10.63
N GLN A 200 -13.16 -10.32 11.68
CA GLN A 200 -14.55 -10.19 12.14
C GLN A 200 -15.41 -9.46 11.11
N GLU A 201 -14.98 -8.32 10.60
CA GLU A 201 -15.68 -7.56 9.57
C GLU A 201 -15.88 -8.38 8.28
N PHE A 202 -14.88 -9.16 7.92
CA PHE A 202 -14.95 -10.04 6.74
C PHE A 202 -15.99 -11.15 6.93
N ARG A 203 -16.04 -11.80 8.10
CA ARG A 203 -17.07 -12.80 8.42
C ARG A 203 -18.50 -12.25 8.43
N GLU A 204 -18.68 -11.05 8.97
CA GLU A 204 -19.99 -10.39 9.00
C GLU A 204 -20.50 -10.02 7.59
N LYS A 205 -19.59 -9.68 6.66
CA LYS A 205 -19.91 -9.40 5.26
C LYS A 205 -20.19 -10.66 4.45
N LEU A 206 -19.47 -11.76 4.70
CA LEU A 206 -19.70 -13.06 4.06
C LEU A 206 -21.00 -13.73 4.56
N GLY A 207 -21.41 -13.49 5.80
CA GLY A 207 -22.68 -14.00 6.32
C GLY A 207 -23.93 -13.25 5.78
N LYS A 208 -23.75 -12.28 4.88
CA LYS A 208 -24.82 -11.50 4.23
C LYS A 208 -24.89 -11.67 2.71
N ILE A 209 -24.13 -12.64 2.16
CA ILE A 209 -24.21 -13.14 0.79
C ILE A 209 -24.73 -14.56 0.84
#